data_d2940c0598d04c401e4c639bcb4f8e56
#
_entry.id   d2940c0598d04c401e4c639bcb4f8e56
#
_cell.length_a   1.000
_cell.length_b   1.000
_cell.length_c   1.000
_cell.angle_alpha   90.00
_cell.angle_beta   90.00
_cell.angle_gamma   90.00
#
_symmetry.space_group_name_H-M   'P 1'
#
loop_
_entity.id
_entity.type
_entity.pdbx_description
1 polymer ?
#
loop_
_entity_poly.entity_id
_entity_poly.type
_entity_poly.pdbx_seq_one_letter_code
_entity_poly.pdbx_strand_id
1 'polypeptide(L)'
;MLTIDKLSIVHRRDLREIMRDFSLQLGPGDRAVLIGEEGDGKSTLLRLIRDPALVEGYVEWTGSVSPGGRCGWLPQEPDRTLLDLTARQLFESSPGFARMSPKERAALAAELELDPDFFSSGRQLRQFSGGERIKMQLACIAAEDPELYLLDEPSNDLDLDALEWLEGFILSRREPVLFVSHDETLIERTANVIVHLELLRRKTLPRATVARLPYRDYVETRFRALARQEQAARKEREEFDRRLERYRQIRQKVESAQAKVSRQDPHGGRLLKKKMHSVQSMGRRFERERAALTALPETEDAIFLSFPSEVSIPAGKRVLELNLPLLEAGGRPLARDIELRVTGPERVCIVGANGTGKTTLLRRIASELLPRRDIRAAYMPQDFGERLDTRRSPVELLNVSGSRAEETRIRSVLGSLRYTSREMEHPCSELSGGQRAKLLLASMAIEGADVLILDEPTRNLSPLSGPVVRELLRSFRGAIISVSHDRRYIAEVCTAVYELGPGGLSRI
;
A
#
# COMPACT_ATOMS: atom_id res chain seq x y z
N MET A 1 21.29 20.83 0.06
CA MET A 1 21.27 19.80 -1.02
C MET A 1 21.51 18.44 -0.39
N LEU A 2 20.57 17.49 -0.52
CA LEU A 2 20.75 16.11 -0.04
C LEU A 2 21.61 15.31 -1.02
N THR A 3 22.62 14.61 -0.51
CA THR A 3 23.44 13.67 -1.29
C THR A 3 23.54 12.34 -0.56
N ILE A 4 23.17 11.27 -1.25
CA ILE A 4 23.35 9.87 -0.83
C ILE A 4 24.22 9.20 -1.86
N ASP A 5 25.30 8.53 -1.44
CA ASP A 5 26.22 7.82 -2.33
C ASP A 5 26.42 6.38 -1.86
N LYS A 6 26.07 5.44 -2.76
CA LYS A 6 26.24 3.98 -2.60
C LYS A 6 25.76 3.44 -1.25
N LEU A 7 24.62 3.94 -0.79
CA LEU A 7 24.02 3.53 0.47
C LEU A 7 23.52 2.09 0.37
N SER A 8 23.99 1.23 1.27
CA SER A 8 23.46 -0.11 1.48
C SER A 8 23.02 -0.26 2.93
N ILE A 9 21.84 -0.82 3.15
CA ILE A 9 21.22 -0.98 4.48
C ILE A 9 20.84 -2.44 4.69
N VAL A 10 21.25 -3.01 5.83
CA VAL A 10 20.96 -4.38 6.24
C VAL A 10 20.30 -4.38 7.62
N HIS A 11 19.21 -5.11 7.78
CA HIS A 11 18.53 -5.27 9.06
C HIS A 11 19.29 -6.24 9.96
N ARG A 12 19.61 -5.83 11.20
CA ARG A 12 20.49 -6.62 12.12
C ARG A 12 19.88 -7.94 12.56
N ARG A 13 18.55 -8.00 12.75
CA ARG A 13 17.90 -9.17 13.34
C ARG A 13 17.86 -10.38 12.41
N ASP A 14 17.58 -10.16 11.13
CA ASP A 14 17.38 -11.22 10.13
C ASP A 14 18.36 -11.15 8.96
N LEU A 15 19.33 -10.23 9.02
CA LEU A 15 20.35 -9.96 8.00
C LEU A 15 19.74 -9.69 6.62
N ARG A 16 18.48 -9.24 6.59
CA ARG A 16 17.78 -8.88 5.36
C ARG A 16 18.35 -7.58 4.82
N GLU A 17 18.77 -7.61 3.58
CA GLU A 17 19.19 -6.44 2.86
C GLU A 17 17.96 -5.62 2.44
N ILE A 18 17.87 -4.38 2.93
CA ILE A 18 16.75 -3.45 2.64
C ILE A 18 17.08 -2.59 1.44
N MET A 19 18.34 -2.22 1.27
CA MET A 19 18.82 -1.33 0.21
C MET A 19 20.23 -1.72 -0.21
N ARG A 20 20.57 -1.58 -1.49
CA ARG A 20 21.89 -1.89 -2.06
C ARG A 20 22.32 -0.80 -3.03
N ASP A 21 23.52 -0.28 -2.84
CA ASP A 21 24.20 0.69 -3.73
C ASP A 21 23.33 1.86 -4.16
N PHE A 22 22.45 2.33 -3.27
CA PHE A 22 21.50 3.40 -3.57
C PHE A 22 22.20 4.76 -3.57
N SER A 23 21.97 5.53 -4.63
CA SER A 23 22.47 6.91 -4.75
C SER A 23 21.36 7.85 -5.15
N LEU A 24 21.29 9.02 -4.51
CA LEU A 24 20.27 10.05 -4.73
C LEU A 24 20.86 11.43 -4.49
N GLN A 25 20.52 12.39 -5.36
CA GLN A 25 20.81 13.80 -5.16
C GLN A 25 19.53 14.61 -5.31
N LEU A 26 19.23 15.46 -4.31
CA LEU A 26 18.10 16.40 -4.35
C LEU A 26 18.61 17.81 -4.13
N GLY A 27 18.19 18.70 -5.03
CA GLY A 27 18.50 20.13 -4.97
C GLY A 27 17.24 20.98 -4.75
N PRO A 28 17.38 22.31 -4.74
CA PRO A 28 16.25 23.23 -4.63
C PRO A 28 15.19 22.96 -5.69
N GLY A 29 13.90 22.94 -5.27
CA GLY A 29 12.76 22.65 -6.11
C GLY A 29 12.51 21.17 -6.41
N ASP A 30 13.38 20.25 -5.95
CA ASP A 30 13.09 18.81 -6.03
C ASP A 30 12.05 18.42 -4.97
N ARG A 31 10.99 17.80 -5.42
CA ARG A 31 9.94 17.21 -4.58
C ARG A 31 9.94 15.71 -4.85
N ALA A 32 10.71 15.00 -4.03
CA ALA A 32 10.93 13.58 -4.18
C ALA A 32 9.94 12.78 -3.32
N VAL A 33 9.21 11.83 -3.93
CA VAL A 33 8.38 10.89 -3.20
C VAL A 33 9.08 9.54 -3.10
N LEU A 34 9.07 8.95 -1.90
CA LEU A 34 9.46 7.56 -1.64
C LEU A 34 8.22 6.68 -1.73
N ILE A 35 8.17 5.79 -2.72
CA ILE A 35 7.09 4.81 -2.89
C ILE A 35 7.63 3.38 -2.74
N GLY A 36 6.76 2.44 -2.41
CA GLY A 36 7.05 1.01 -2.22
C GLY A 36 6.11 0.39 -1.19
N GLU A 37 6.17 -0.93 -1.02
CA GLU A 37 5.37 -1.63 -0.02
C GLU A 37 5.82 -1.29 1.41
N GLU A 38 4.94 -1.60 2.37
CA GLU A 38 5.29 -1.49 3.79
C GLU A 38 6.41 -2.48 4.13
N GLY A 39 7.45 -2.00 4.82
CA GLY A 39 8.64 -2.78 5.12
C GLY A 39 9.77 -2.69 4.10
N ASP A 40 9.63 -1.93 3.00
CA ASP A 40 10.69 -1.70 2.00
C ASP A 40 11.75 -0.68 2.45
N GLY A 41 11.64 -0.17 3.68
CA GLY A 41 12.67 0.68 4.28
C GLY A 41 12.48 2.18 4.06
N LYS A 42 11.31 2.65 3.62
CA LYS A 42 11.01 4.07 3.38
C LYS A 42 11.30 4.94 4.63
N SER A 43 10.62 4.63 5.74
CA SER A 43 10.81 5.37 7.01
C SER A 43 12.21 5.16 7.61
N THR A 44 12.84 3.99 7.37
CA THR A 44 14.23 3.75 7.78
C THR A 44 15.18 4.69 7.05
N LEU A 45 15.00 4.89 5.74
CA LEU A 45 15.80 5.83 4.96
C LEU A 45 15.60 7.27 5.44
N LEU A 46 14.36 7.71 5.68
CA LEU A 46 14.09 9.06 6.20
C LEU A 46 14.74 9.29 7.57
N ARG A 47 14.62 8.32 8.49
CA ARG A 47 15.28 8.39 9.82
C ARG A 47 16.78 8.43 9.71
N LEU A 48 17.39 7.62 8.84
CA LEU A 48 18.83 7.62 8.61
C LEU A 48 19.33 8.97 8.08
N ILE A 49 18.58 9.61 7.15
CA ILE A 49 18.90 10.94 6.64
C ILE A 49 18.80 11.98 7.76
N ARG A 50 17.77 11.87 8.60
CA ARG A 50 17.52 12.79 9.72
C ARG A 50 18.63 12.71 10.77
N ASP A 51 18.89 11.51 11.26
CA ASP A 51 19.91 11.23 12.28
C ASP A 51 20.21 9.72 12.29
N PRO A 52 21.44 9.31 11.98
CA PRO A 52 21.87 7.92 12.03
C PRO A 52 21.61 7.21 13.36
N ALA A 53 21.67 7.93 14.49
CA ALA A 53 21.41 7.36 15.82
C ALA A 53 19.99 6.76 15.94
N LEU A 54 19.01 7.26 15.17
CA LEU A 54 17.63 6.76 15.18
C LEU A 54 17.49 5.33 14.61
N VAL A 55 18.49 4.85 13.88
CA VAL A 55 18.43 3.55 13.20
C VAL A 55 19.53 2.57 13.63
N GLU A 56 20.59 3.02 14.34
CA GLU A 56 21.72 2.20 14.79
C GLU A 56 21.32 0.96 15.58
N GLY A 57 20.20 1.02 16.29
CA GLY A 57 19.73 -0.09 17.12
C GLY A 57 19.24 -1.31 16.32
N TYR A 58 18.84 -1.14 15.04
CA TYR A 58 18.20 -2.21 14.29
C TYR A 58 18.69 -2.40 12.85
N VAL A 59 19.51 -1.48 12.29
CA VAL A 59 20.14 -1.66 10.98
C VAL A 59 21.66 -1.41 11.03
N GLU A 60 22.35 -1.95 10.03
CA GLU A 60 23.71 -1.61 9.66
C GLU A 60 23.69 -0.99 8.28
N TRP A 61 24.56 -0.02 8.02
CA TRP A 61 24.64 0.60 6.70
C TRP A 61 26.09 0.89 6.31
N THR A 62 26.29 0.98 5.00
CA THR A 62 27.54 1.43 4.37
C THR A 62 27.22 2.49 3.32
N GLY A 63 28.21 3.24 2.87
CA GLY A 63 28.02 4.39 1.99
C GLY A 63 27.95 5.69 2.77
N SER A 64 27.55 6.78 2.12
CA SER A 64 27.49 8.09 2.76
C SER A 64 26.13 8.76 2.56
N VAL A 65 25.68 9.50 3.59
CA VAL A 65 24.47 10.32 3.59
C VAL A 65 24.83 11.70 4.10
N SER A 66 24.60 12.72 3.28
CA SER A 66 24.80 14.13 3.64
C SER A 66 23.53 14.91 3.36
N PRO A 67 22.78 15.33 4.37
CA PRO A 67 21.57 16.12 4.20
C PRO A 67 21.83 17.56 3.73
N GLY A 68 23.09 18.03 3.78
CA GLY A 68 23.50 19.35 3.28
C GLY A 68 23.11 20.52 4.16
N GLY A 69 22.48 20.30 5.32
CA GLY A 69 22.07 21.31 6.25
C GLY A 69 21.02 20.83 7.25
N ARG A 70 20.25 21.75 7.83
CA ARG A 70 19.19 21.42 8.80
C ARG A 70 18.04 20.69 8.13
N CYS A 71 17.62 19.57 8.74
CA CYS A 71 16.47 18.79 8.30
C CYS A 71 15.24 19.15 9.13
N GLY A 72 14.18 19.60 8.47
CA GLY A 72 12.84 19.63 9.04
C GLY A 72 12.25 18.22 8.99
N TRP A 73 11.76 17.71 10.11
CA TRP A 73 11.28 16.33 10.22
C TRP A 73 9.85 16.25 10.70
N LEU A 74 8.96 15.68 9.89
CA LEU A 74 7.61 15.30 10.27
C LEU A 74 7.53 13.76 10.33
N PRO A 75 7.43 13.16 11.53
CA PRO A 75 7.30 11.70 11.68
C PRO A 75 5.89 11.23 11.32
N GLN A 76 5.78 9.94 10.95
CA GLN A 76 4.51 9.29 10.64
C GLN A 76 3.52 9.32 11.81
N GLU A 77 4.01 9.05 13.02
CA GLU A 77 3.24 9.19 14.25
C GLU A 77 3.87 10.28 15.12
N PRO A 78 3.09 11.25 15.59
CA PRO A 78 3.60 12.21 16.55
C PRO A 78 3.97 11.50 17.85
N ASP A 79 5.01 11.96 18.52
CA ASP A 79 5.32 11.49 19.87
C ASP A 79 4.08 11.67 20.76
N ARG A 80 3.68 10.62 21.46
CA ARG A 80 2.51 10.63 22.35
C ARG A 80 2.61 11.76 23.40
N THR A 81 3.82 12.10 23.82
CA THR A 81 4.06 13.22 24.75
C THR A 81 3.67 14.56 24.15
N LEU A 82 3.78 14.73 22.83
CA LEU A 82 3.33 15.96 22.14
C LEU A 82 1.81 16.13 22.21
N LEU A 83 1.03 15.04 22.19
CA LEU A 83 -0.43 15.09 22.22
C LEU A 83 -0.98 15.66 23.53
N ASP A 84 -0.20 15.59 24.61
CA ASP A 84 -0.56 16.12 25.93
C ASP A 84 -0.19 17.59 26.08
N LEU A 85 0.68 18.13 25.22
CA LEU A 85 1.02 19.54 25.21
C LEU A 85 -0.18 20.38 24.70
N THR A 86 -0.26 21.59 25.20
CA THR A 86 -1.12 22.60 24.59
C THR A 86 -0.47 23.16 23.31
N ALA A 87 -1.27 23.70 22.39
CA ALA A 87 -0.74 24.32 21.17
C ALA A 87 0.29 25.41 21.52
N ARG A 88 -0.01 26.22 22.53
CA ARG A 88 0.95 27.22 23.06
C ARG A 88 2.27 26.58 23.48
N GLN A 89 2.25 25.50 24.28
CA GLN A 89 3.46 24.83 24.72
C GLN A 89 4.26 24.23 23.55
N LEU A 90 3.59 23.71 22.51
CA LEU A 90 4.23 23.23 21.29
C LEU A 90 5.04 24.36 20.64
N PHE A 91 4.44 25.52 20.42
CA PHE A 91 5.11 26.65 19.78
C PHE A 91 6.21 27.25 20.66
N GLU A 92 5.99 27.36 21.98
CA GLU A 92 7.00 27.82 22.94
C GLU A 92 8.20 26.88 23.04
N SER A 93 8.02 25.58 22.80
CA SER A 93 9.09 24.58 22.79
C SER A 93 9.92 24.57 21.50
N SER A 94 9.45 25.20 20.42
CA SER A 94 10.21 25.33 19.17
C SER A 94 11.20 26.49 19.26
N PRO A 95 12.54 26.22 19.25
CA PRO A 95 13.55 27.30 19.33
C PRO A 95 13.46 28.27 18.16
N GLY A 96 13.08 27.79 16.96
CA GLY A 96 12.88 28.66 15.81
C GLY A 96 11.73 29.65 16.03
N PHE A 97 10.58 29.12 16.40
CA PHE A 97 9.39 29.92 16.66
C PHE A 97 9.60 30.91 17.82
N ALA A 98 10.32 30.52 18.88
CA ALA A 98 10.62 31.39 20.01
C ALA A 98 11.46 32.62 19.61
N ARG A 99 12.31 32.52 18.59
CA ARG A 99 13.14 33.61 18.06
C ARG A 99 12.39 34.56 17.13
N MET A 100 11.24 34.13 16.58
CA MET A 100 10.46 34.94 15.64
C MET A 100 9.83 36.14 16.31
N SER A 101 9.89 37.29 15.65
CA SER A 101 9.12 38.49 16.02
C SER A 101 7.62 38.25 15.80
N PRO A 102 6.75 39.07 16.45
CA PRO A 102 5.30 38.97 16.21
C PRO A 102 4.90 39.14 14.74
N LYS A 103 5.64 39.95 13.97
CA LYS A 103 5.40 40.16 12.54
C LYS A 103 5.72 38.86 11.74
N GLU A 104 6.83 38.20 12.05
CA GLU A 104 7.22 36.95 11.40
C GLU A 104 6.26 35.84 11.74
N ARG A 105 5.78 35.74 12.99
CA ARG A 105 4.75 34.77 13.39
C ARG A 105 3.44 35.00 12.64
N ALA A 106 3.02 36.26 12.49
CA ALA A 106 1.84 36.57 11.70
C ALA A 106 2.00 36.23 10.21
N ALA A 107 3.19 36.46 9.65
CA ALA A 107 3.49 36.06 8.27
C ALA A 107 3.46 34.54 8.10
N LEU A 108 4.05 33.78 9.03
CA LEU A 108 4.02 32.32 9.04
C LEU A 108 2.58 31.80 9.18
N ALA A 109 1.75 32.39 10.05
CA ALA A 109 0.35 32.03 10.19
C ALA A 109 -0.42 32.24 8.88
N ALA A 110 -0.21 33.37 8.23
CA ALA A 110 -0.84 33.68 6.95
C ALA A 110 -0.38 32.71 5.82
N GLU A 111 0.92 32.40 5.77
CA GLU A 111 1.49 31.47 4.79
C GLU A 111 0.91 30.05 4.94
N LEU A 112 0.71 29.62 6.18
CA LEU A 112 0.24 28.26 6.49
C LEU A 112 -1.27 28.19 6.71
N GLU A 113 -2.00 29.28 6.46
CA GLU A 113 -3.45 29.37 6.70
C GLU A 113 -3.84 28.89 8.10
N LEU A 114 -3.02 29.28 9.10
CA LEU A 114 -3.27 29.00 10.49
C LEU A 114 -3.99 30.17 11.13
N ASP A 115 -4.98 29.87 11.98
CA ASP A 115 -5.52 30.87 12.89
C ASP A 115 -4.43 31.32 13.88
N PRO A 116 -4.07 32.61 13.94
CA PRO A 116 -3.07 33.11 14.87
C PRO A 116 -3.37 32.77 16.34
N ASP A 117 -4.63 32.56 16.70
CA ASP A 117 -5.05 32.15 18.04
C ASP A 117 -4.51 30.79 18.45
N PHE A 118 -4.11 29.92 17.48
CA PHE A 118 -3.46 28.64 17.77
C PHE A 118 -2.13 28.82 18.52
N PHE A 119 -1.38 29.90 18.24
CA PHE A 119 -0.10 30.18 18.90
C PHE A 119 -0.23 30.42 20.40
N SER A 120 -1.39 30.85 20.84
CA SER A 120 -1.70 31.14 22.25
C SER A 120 -2.70 30.17 22.89
N SER A 121 -3.21 29.22 22.12
CA SER A 121 -4.28 28.32 22.56
C SER A 121 -3.83 27.39 23.70
N GLY A 122 -4.63 27.36 24.77
CA GLY A 122 -4.49 26.45 25.90
C GLY A 122 -5.09 25.04 25.63
N ARG A 123 -5.67 24.79 24.44
CA ARG A 123 -6.19 23.47 24.07
C ARG A 123 -5.05 22.50 23.85
N GLN A 124 -5.20 21.26 24.32
CA GLN A 124 -4.24 20.18 24.08
C GLN A 124 -4.29 19.71 22.63
N LEU A 125 -3.13 19.31 22.08
CA LEU A 125 -3.02 18.89 20.69
C LEU A 125 -3.97 17.74 20.32
N ARG A 126 -4.27 16.85 21.26
CA ARG A 126 -5.26 15.76 21.06
C ARG A 126 -6.69 16.25 20.74
N GLN A 127 -7.00 17.50 21.06
CA GLN A 127 -8.33 18.11 20.86
C GLN A 127 -8.48 18.78 19.48
N PHE A 128 -7.39 18.87 18.73
CA PHE A 128 -7.39 19.40 17.37
C PHE A 128 -7.59 18.28 16.35
N SER A 129 -8.08 18.64 15.17
CA SER A 129 -8.17 17.73 14.04
C SER A 129 -6.78 17.25 13.56
N GLY A 130 -6.72 16.17 12.78
CA GLY A 130 -5.48 15.69 12.16
C GLY A 130 -4.81 16.78 11.34
N GLY A 131 -5.58 17.48 10.50
CA GLY A 131 -5.09 18.58 9.67
C GLY A 131 -4.53 19.74 10.47
N GLU A 132 -5.24 20.22 11.49
CA GLU A 132 -4.75 21.29 12.37
C GLU A 132 -3.45 20.91 13.06
N ARG A 133 -3.32 19.66 13.53
CA ARG A 133 -2.08 19.17 14.16
C ARG A 133 -0.90 19.17 13.19
N ILE A 134 -1.10 18.70 11.95
CA ILE A 134 -0.07 18.70 10.92
C ILE A 134 0.34 20.13 10.57
N LYS A 135 -0.62 21.05 10.40
CA LYS A 135 -0.34 22.47 10.15
C LYS A 135 0.54 23.06 11.25
N MET A 136 0.20 22.82 12.52
CA MET A 136 0.99 23.33 13.67
C MET A 136 2.39 22.74 13.72
N GLN A 137 2.55 21.44 13.45
CA GLN A 137 3.88 20.80 13.42
C GLN A 137 4.73 21.33 12.25
N LEU A 138 4.14 21.49 11.06
CA LEU A 138 4.83 22.07 9.91
C LEU A 138 5.18 23.54 10.14
N ALA A 139 4.36 24.29 10.90
CA ALA A 139 4.71 25.66 11.31
C ALA A 139 5.95 25.68 12.22
N CYS A 140 6.04 24.78 13.20
CA CYS A 140 7.24 24.67 14.04
C CYS A 140 8.48 24.27 13.20
N ILE A 141 8.32 23.33 12.25
CA ILE A 141 9.39 22.92 11.36
C ILE A 141 9.84 24.08 10.47
N ALA A 142 8.91 24.80 9.85
CA ALA A 142 9.22 25.94 8.99
C ALA A 142 9.90 27.08 9.77
N ALA A 143 9.53 27.30 11.03
CA ALA A 143 10.16 28.29 11.89
C ALA A 143 11.64 27.99 12.18
N GLU A 144 12.11 26.75 12.04
CA GLU A 144 13.52 26.38 12.16
C GLU A 144 14.33 26.65 10.89
N ASP A 145 13.70 27.15 9.82
CA ASP A 145 14.33 27.44 8.52
C ASP A 145 15.16 26.23 8.01
N PRO A 146 14.50 25.10 7.72
CA PRO A 146 15.19 23.90 7.28
C PRO A 146 15.67 24.03 5.84
N GLU A 147 16.79 23.38 5.52
CA GLU A 147 17.33 23.29 4.15
C GLU A 147 16.84 22.03 3.42
N LEU A 148 16.14 21.12 4.12
CA LEU A 148 15.53 19.90 3.60
C LEU A 148 14.31 19.56 4.44
N TYR A 149 13.17 19.29 3.81
CA TYR A 149 11.99 18.75 4.46
C TYR A 149 11.93 17.24 4.29
N LEU A 150 11.77 16.51 5.40
CA LEU A 150 11.56 15.07 5.45
C LEU A 150 10.17 14.82 6.05
N LEU A 151 9.24 14.29 5.25
CA LEU A 151 7.85 14.09 5.66
C LEU A 151 7.47 12.61 5.54
N ASP A 152 7.20 11.95 6.68
CA ASP A 152 6.85 10.55 6.72
C ASP A 152 5.32 10.38 6.83
N GLU A 153 4.66 10.01 5.73
CA GLU A 153 3.21 9.84 5.60
C GLU A 153 2.39 11.06 6.06
N PRO A 154 2.68 12.29 5.59
CA PRO A 154 2.00 13.50 6.05
C PRO A 154 0.51 13.55 5.69
N SER A 155 0.06 12.71 4.77
CA SER A 155 -1.33 12.62 4.31
C SER A 155 -2.23 11.74 5.20
N ASN A 156 -1.65 11.01 6.17
CA ASN A 156 -2.42 10.11 7.02
C ASN A 156 -3.40 10.89 7.90
N ASP A 157 -4.63 10.37 7.98
CA ASP A 157 -5.71 10.94 8.81
C ASP A 157 -6.09 12.39 8.45
N LEU A 158 -5.81 12.86 7.21
CA LEU A 158 -6.25 14.13 6.69
C LEU A 158 -7.60 13.99 5.96
N ASP A 159 -8.45 15.01 6.10
CA ASP A 159 -9.61 15.20 5.24
C ASP A 159 -9.22 15.89 3.92
N LEU A 160 -10.18 16.03 3.02
CA LEU A 160 -9.91 16.54 1.66
C LEU A 160 -9.33 17.96 1.68
N ASP A 161 -9.84 18.83 2.53
CA ASP A 161 -9.38 20.22 2.64
C ASP A 161 -7.93 20.30 3.16
N ALA A 162 -7.60 19.47 4.17
CA ALA A 162 -6.25 19.38 4.71
C ALA A 162 -5.26 18.77 3.71
N LEU A 163 -5.70 17.82 2.85
CA LEU A 163 -4.89 17.28 1.76
C LEU A 163 -4.58 18.33 0.69
N GLU A 164 -5.56 19.15 0.28
CA GLU A 164 -5.35 20.24 -0.67
C GLU A 164 -4.39 21.30 -0.12
N TRP A 165 -4.54 21.63 1.16
CA TRP A 165 -3.61 22.50 1.84
C TRP A 165 -2.17 21.93 1.86
N LEU A 166 -2.00 20.62 2.17
CA LEU A 166 -0.71 19.96 2.18
C LEU A 166 -0.04 19.97 0.79
N GLU A 167 -0.82 19.79 -0.27
CA GLU A 167 -0.35 19.93 -1.66
C GLU A 167 0.22 21.34 -1.89
N GLY A 168 -0.53 22.38 -1.52
CA GLY A 168 -0.10 23.78 -1.60
C GLY A 168 1.18 24.04 -0.80
N PHE A 169 1.28 23.49 0.41
CA PHE A 169 2.48 23.58 1.23
C PHE A 169 3.71 22.98 0.53
N ILE A 170 3.61 21.72 0.04
CA ILE A 170 4.73 21.06 -0.64
C ILE A 170 5.13 21.82 -1.92
N LEU A 171 4.16 22.32 -2.68
CA LEU A 171 4.42 23.05 -3.93
C LEU A 171 5.06 24.42 -3.69
N SER A 172 4.78 25.06 -2.57
CA SER A 172 5.33 26.39 -2.23
C SER A 172 6.80 26.34 -1.79
N ARG A 173 7.32 25.17 -1.40
CA ARG A 173 8.70 25.04 -0.90
C ARG A 173 9.71 25.18 -2.03
N ARG A 174 10.75 25.97 -1.79
CA ARG A 174 11.95 26.07 -2.64
C ARG A 174 13.01 25.07 -2.24
N GLU A 175 13.08 24.75 -0.98
CA GLU A 175 13.93 23.72 -0.40
C GLU A 175 13.50 22.34 -0.92
N PRO A 176 14.43 21.38 -1.06
CA PRO A 176 14.06 20.02 -1.42
C PRO A 176 13.12 19.41 -0.37
N VAL A 177 12.11 18.72 -0.86
CA VAL A 177 11.17 17.95 -0.04
C VAL A 177 11.31 16.48 -0.38
N LEU A 178 11.58 15.64 0.60
CA LEU A 178 11.54 14.19 0.48
C LEU A 178 10.42 13.66 1.36
N PHE A 179 9.41 13.04 0.75
CA PHE A 179 8.23 12.60 1.49
C PHE A 179 7.82 11.17 1.12
N VAL A 180 7.19 10.49 2.08
CA VAL A 180 6.50 9.20 1.86
C VAL A 180 5.02 9.49 1.81
N SER A 181 4.31 8.93 0.86
CA SER A 181 2.84 8.98 0.84
C SER A 181 2.25 7.79 0.08
N HIS A 182 1.05 7.41 0.49
CA HIS A 182 0.19 6.45 -0.19
C HIS A 182 -0.92 7.13 -1.02
N ASP A 183 -1.10 8.44 -0.89
CA ASP A 183 -2.07 9.23 -1.67
C ASP A 183 -1.55 9.50 -3.08
N GLU A 184 -2.08 8.75 -4.06
CA GLU A 184 -1.68 8.89 -5.47
C GLU A 184 -1.95 10.29 -6.03
N THR A 185 -3.00 10.99 -5.57
CA THR A 185 -3.33 12.33 -6.06
C THR A 185 -2.33 13.36 -5.53
N LEU A 186 -1.96 13.27 -4.25
CA LEU A 186 -0.89 14.10 -3.67
C LEU A 186 0.42 13.88 -4.44
N ILE A 187 0.79 12.62 -4.67
CA ILE A 187 2.00 12.28 -5.42
C ILE A 187 1.96 12.88 -6.83
N GLU A 188 0.87 12.66 -7.57
CA GLU A 188 0.73 13.13 -8.96
C GLU A 188 0.79 14.65 -9.07
N ARG A 189 0.21 15.37 -8.11
CA ARG A 189 0.17 16.83 -8.13
C ARG A 189 1.46 17.50 -7.65
N THR A 190 2.23 16.83 -6.79
CA THR A 190 3.36 17.48 -6.12
C THR A 190 4.73 16.93 -6.50
N ALA A 191 4.87 15.62 -6.72
CA ALA A 191 6.17 14.99 -6.94
C ALA A 191 6.70 15.23 -8.36
N ASN A 192 7.99 15.58 -8.46
CA ASN A 192 8.74 15.66 -9.71
C ASN A 192 9.93 14.67 -9.74
N VAL A 193 10.19 13.99 -8.62
CA VAL A 193 11.18 12.91 -8.50
C VAL A 193 10.51 11.74 -7.82
N ILE A 194 10.55 10.58 -8.45
CA ILE A 194 10.02 9.33 -7.90
C ILE A 194 11.20 8.46 -7.45
N VAL A 195 11.21 8.07 -6.20
CA VAL A 195 12.15 7.10 -5.64
C VAL A 195 11.35 5.88 -5.24
N HIS A 196 11.48 4.82 -6.04
CA HIS A 196 10.74 3.58 -5.81
C HIS A 196 11.65 2.53 -5.21
N LEU A 197 11.32 2.10 -4.00
CA LEU A 197 11.98 1.03 -3.26
C LEU A 197 11.18 -0.26 -3.41
N GLU A 198 11.84 -1.35 -3.77
CA GLU A 198 11.22 -2.66 -3.99
C GLU A 198 12.07 -3.77 -3.38
N LEU A 199 11.43 -4.76 -2.78
CA LEU A 199 12.05 -6.02 -2.39
C LEU A 199 11.54 -7.14 -3.30
N LEU A 200 12.32 -7.47 -4.32
CA LEU A 200 12.03 -8.53 -5.30
C LEU A 200 12.42 -9.93 -4.75
N ARG A 201 12.09 -10.99 -5.52
CA ARG A 201 12.42 -12.40 -5.21
C ARG A 201 12.00 -12.78 -3.80
N ARG A 202 10.70 -12.61 -3.51
CA ARG A 202 10.13 -12.89 -2.18
C ARG A 202 10.84 -12.09 -1.07
N LYS A 203 11.04 -10.81 -1.30
CA LYS A 203 11.65 -9.86 -0.37
C LYS A 203 13.12 -10.13 -0.03
N THR A 204 13.88 -10.74 -0.96
CA THR A 204 15.32 -11.03 -0.75
C THR A 204 16.26 -10.16 -1.58
N LEU A 205 15.77 -9.49 -2.62
CA LEU A 205 16.59 -8.68 -3.52
C LEU A 205 16.10 -7.22 -3.52
N PRO A 206 16.79 -6.30 -2.84
CA PRO A 206 16.43 -4.90 -2.89
C PRO A 206 16.73 -4.30 -4.26
N ARG A 207 15.82 -3.44 -4.69
CA ARG A 207 15.96 -2.61 -5.88
C ARG A 207 15.46 -1.22 -5.59
N ALA A 208 16.26 -0.23 -5.90
CA ALA A 208 15.86 1.17 -5.85
C ALA A 208 15.88 1.77 -7.27
N THR A 209 14.83 2.49 -7.64
CA THR A 209 14.71 3.17 -8.93
C THR A 209 14.47 4.65 -8.68
N VAL A 210 15.28 5.52 -9.27
CA VAL A 210 15.09 6.97 -9.25
C VAL A 210 14.67 7.44 -10.63
N ALA A 211 13.53 8.14 -10.70
CA ALA A 211 13.00 8.65 -11.96
C ALA A 211 12.61 10.14 -11.80
N ARG A 212 13.14 11.00 -12.67
CA ARG A 212 12.84 12.44 -12.70
C ARG A 212 11.80 12.71 -13.79
N LEU A 213 10.54 12.33 -13.48
CA LEU A 213 9.39 12.48 -14.37
C LEU A 213 8.10 12.46 -13.54
N PRO A 214 6.97 12.95 -14.09
CA PRO A 214 5.68 12.90 -13.44
C PRO A 214 5.29 11.48 -13.03
N TYR A 215 4.58 11.34 -11.92
CA TYR A 215 4.18 10.02 -11.38
C TYR A 215 3.39 9.19 -12.40
N ARG A 216 2.45 9.80 -13.12
CA ARG A 216 1.66 9.13 -14.15
C ARG A 216 2.53 8.50 -15.24
N ASP A 217 3.54 9.24 -15.73
CA ASP A 217 4.45 8.76 -16.76
C ASP A 217 5.34 7.63 -16.24
N TYR A 218 5.75 7.71 -14.97
CA TYR A 218 6.49 6.65 -14.29
C TYR A 218 5.66 5.36 -14.25
N VAL A 219 4.43 5.43 -13.78
CA VAL A 219 3.51 4.29 -13.67
C VAL A 219 3.28 3.67 -15.05
N GLU A 220 2.96 4.47 -16.06
CA GLU A 220 2.71 3.98 -17.42
C GLU A 220 3.94 3.29 -18.03
N THR A 221 5.12 3.92 -17.89
CA THR A 221 6.38 3.36 -18.39
C THR A 221 6.69 2.03 -17.71
N ARG A 222 6.47 1.95 -16.40
CA ARG A 222 6.65 0.74 -15.60
C ARG A 222 5.70 -0.37 -16.06
N PHE A 223 4.40 -0.10 -16.17
CA PHE A 223 3.42 -1.09 -16.64
C PHE A 223 3.76 -1.62 -18.04
N ARG A 224 4.17 -0.74 -18.96
CA ARG A 224 4.61 -1.15 -20.31
C ARG A 224 5.85 -2.05 -20.26
N ALA A 225 6.82 -1.72 -19.40
CA ALA A 225 8.04 -2.53 -19.24
C ALA A 225 7.71 -3.92 -18.67
N LEU A 226 6.85 -3.99 -17.64
CA LEU A 226 6.40 -5.23 -17.03
C LEU A 226 5.61 -6.11 -18.01
N ALA A 227 4.68 -5.54 -18.77
CA ALA A 227 3.91 -6.26 -19.79
C ALA A 227 4.82 -6.85 -20.88
N ARG A 228 5.83 -6.09 -21.35
CA ARG A 228 6.82 -6.59 -22.30
C ARG A 228 7.64 -7.74 -21.72
N GLN A 229 8.09 -7.61 -20.48
CA GLN A 229 8.85 -8.68 -19.79
C GLN A 229 8.00 -9.94 -19.63
N GLU A 230 6.71 -9.80 -19.24
CA GLU A 230 5.79 -10.93 -19.11
C GLU A 230 5.56 -11.63 -20.45
N GLN A 231 5.31 -10.87 -21.51
CA GLN A 231 5.13 -11.41 -22.86
C GLN A 231 6.38 -12.15 -23.34
N ALA A 232 7.57 -11.58 -23.13
CA ALA A 232 8.83 -12.21 -23.47
C ALA A 232 9.04 -13.51 -22.68
N ALA A 233 8.82 -13.49 -21.36
CA ALA A 233 8.97 -14.65 -20.50
C ALA A 233 7.98 -15.79 -20.86
N ARG A 234 6.73 -15.45 -21.19
CA ARG A 234 5.72 -16.43 -21.65
C ARG A 234 6.15 -17.08 -22.97
N LYS A 235 6.57 -16.27 -23.94
CA LYS A 235 7.04 -16.76 -25.24
C LYS A 235 8.25 -17.69 -25.09
N GLU A 236 9.27 -17.28 -24.33
CA GLU A 236 10.45 -18.11 -24.05
C GLU A 236 10.08 -19.44 -23.40
N ARG A 237 9.13 -19.44 -22.42
CA ARG A 237 8.66 -20.66 -21.77
C ARG A 237 7.94 -21.59 -22.73
N GLU A 238 7.02 -21.06 -23.55
CA GLU A 238 6.32 -21.88 -24.56
C GLU A 238 7.28 -22.51 -25.57
N GLU A 239 8.29 -21.75 -26.03
CA GLU A 239 9.30 -22.29 -26.92
C GLU A 239 10.18 -23.34 -26.23
N PHE A 240 10.55 -23.09 -24.98
CA PHE A 240 11.31 -24.07 -24.16
C PHE A 240 10.50 -25.37 -23.95
N ASP A 241 9.23 -25.26 -23.56
CA ASP A 241 8.37 -26.41 -23.30
C ASP A 241 8.16 -27.25 -24.56
N ARG A 242 7.97 -26.62 -25.73
CA ARG A 242 7.91 -27.35 -27.04
C ARG A 242 9.21 -28.09 -27.35
N ARG A 243 10.37 -27.47 -27.04
CA ARG A 243 11.68 -28.12 -27.26
C ARG A 243 11.90 -29.26 -26.25
N LEU A 244 11.50 -29.05 -25.00
CA LEU A 244 11.59 -30.04 -23.93
C LEU A 244 10.72 -31.27 -24.22
N GLU A 245 9.53 -31.06 -24.76
CA GLU A 245 8.64 -32.16 -25.15
C GLU A 245 9.25 -33.02 -26.30
N ARG A 246 9.81 -32.37 -27.32
CA ARG A 246 10.56 -33.08 -28.39
C ARG A 246 11.74 -33.87 -27.83
N TYR A 247 12.48 -33.27 -26.87
CA TYR A 247 13.58 -33.98 -26.20
C TYR A 247 13.08 -35.23 -25.44
N ARG A 248 11.98 -35.11 -24.71
CA ARG A 248 11.37 -36.24 -23.98
C ARG A 248 10.99 -37.38 -24.94
N GLN A 249 10.40 -37.06 -26.07
CA GLN A 249 10.05 -38.03 -27.10
C GLN A 249 11.29 -38.74 -27.68
N ILE A 250 12.36 -37.99 -27.98
CA ILE A 250 13.62 -38.53 -28.45
C ILE A 250 14.24 -39.48 -27.41
N ARG A 251 14.28 -39.01 -26.14
CA ARG A 251 14.81 -39.79 -25.02
C ARG A 251 14.04 -41.13 -24.87
N GLN A 252 12.72 -41.06 -24.86
CA GLN A 252 11.87 -42.24 -24.73
C GLN A 252 12.08 -43.25 -25.89
N LYS A 253 12.23 -42.76 -27.13
CA LYS A 253 12.53 -43.61 -28.30
C LYS A 253 13.89 -44.30 -28.15
N VAL A 254 14.93 -43.61 -27.67
CA VAL A 254 16.26 -44.19 -27.48
C VAL A 254 16.25 -45.21 -26.34
N GLU A 255 15.58 -44.89 -25.20
CA GLU A 255 15.41 -45.82 -24.07
C GLU A 255 14.67 -47.09 -24.49
N SER A 256 13.56 -46.95 -25.21
CA SER A 256 12.80 -48.09 -25.72
C SER A 256 13.61 -48.93 -26.71
N ALA A 257 14.42 -48.29 -27.57
CA ALA A 257 15.31 -49.00 -28.48
C ALA A 257 16.42 -49.77 -27.73
N GLN A 258 17.00 -49.17 -26.68
CA GLN A 258 18.00 -49.85 -25.84
C GLN A 258 17.44 -51.07 -25.12
N ALA A 259 16.18 -51.00 -24.63
CA ALA A 259 15.52 -52.11 -23.96
C ALA A 259 15.24 -53.32 -24.90
N LYS A 260 15.16 -53.06 -26.22
CA LYS A 260 14.85 -54.07 -27.23
C LYS A 260 16.09 -54.72 -27.90
N VAL A 261 17.29 -54.17 -27.65
CA VAL A 261 18.52 -54.69 -28.27
C VAL A 261 18.91 -56.04 -27.67
N SER A 262 19.04 -57.04 -28.52
CA SER A 262 19.50 -58.38 -28.14
C SER A 262 20.99 -58.32 -27.75
N ARG A 263 21.38 -59.23 -26.82
CA ARG A 263 22.78 -59.44 -26.45
C ARG A 263 23.67 -59.97 -27.66
N GLN A 264 23.03 -60.35 -28.73
CA GLN A 264 23.68 -60.87 -29.95
C GLN A 264 24.00 -59.73 -30.95
N ASP A 265 23.60 -58.49 -30.70
CA ASP A 265 23.92 -57.34 -31.56
C ASP A 265 24.82 -56.28 -30.82
N PRO A 266 26.14 -56.52 -30.74
CA PRO A 266 27.08 -55.59 -30.08
C PRO A 266 27.25 -54.29 -30.83
N HIS A 267 27.00 -54.24 -32.14
CA HIS A 267 27.14 -53.04 -32.96
C HIS A 267 25.97 -52.07 -32.70
N GLY A 268 24.75 -52.56 -32.74
CA GLY A 268 23.54 -51.83 -32.41
C GLY A 268 23.59 -51.29 -30.98
N GLY A 269 24.08 -52.07 -30.01
CA GLY A 269 24.27 -51.68 -28.64
C GLY A 269 25.23 -50.50 -28.46
N ARG A 270 26.37 -50.48 -29.17
CA ARG A 270 27.34 -49.37 -29.16
C ARG A 270 26.75 -48.07 -29.74
N LEU A 271 26.00 -48.18 -30.83
CA LEU A 271 25.37 -47.04 -31.50
C LEU A 271 24.30 -46.39 -30.61
N LEU A 272 23.49 -47.21 -29.97
CA LEU A 272 22.47 -46.75 -29.02
C LEU A 272 23.10 -46.11 -27.76
N LYS A 273 24.20 -46.64 -27.25
CA LYS A 273 24.95 -46.07 -26.15
C LYS A 273 25.47 -44.67 -26.52
N LYS A 274 26.01 -44.49 -27.75
CA LYS A 274 26.45 -43.18 -28.26
C LYS A 274 25.28 -42.19 -28.37
N LYS A 275 24.12 -42.65 -28.90
CA LYS A 275 22.90 -41.84 -28.95
C LYS A 275 22.41 -41.44 -27.57
N MET A 276 22.43 -42.34 -26.59
CA MET A 276 22.03 -42.01 -25.21
C MET A 276 22.96 -40.98 -24.59
N HIS A 277 24.26 -41.06 -24.79
CA HIS A 277 25.21 -40.04 -24.31
C HIS A 277 24.89 -38.64 -24.89
N SER A 278 24.53 -38.59 -26.18
CA SER A 278 24.10 -37.33 -26.83
C SER A 278 22.81 -36.81 -26.21
N VAL A 279 21.83 -37.69 -25.95
CA VAL A 279 20.56 -37.32 -25.27
C VAL A 279 20.82 -36.77 -23.84
N GLN A 280 21.72 -37.40 -23.09
CA GLN A 280 22.09 -36.93 -21.76
C GLN A 280 22.78 -35.54 -21.80
N SER A 281 23.65 -35.33 -22.80
CA SER A 281 24.27 -34.04 -23.02
C SER A 281 23.23 -32.93 -23.33
N MET A 282 22.23 -33.28 -24.18
CA MET A 282 21.08 -32.38 -24.42
C MET A 282 20.31 -32.05 -23.12
N GLY A 283 20.09 -33.07 -22.26
CA GLY A 283 19.42 -32.88 -20.96
C GLY A 283 20.11 -31.85 -20.08
N ARG A 284 21.44 -31.97 -19.95
CA ARG A 284 22.23 -30.99 -19.18
C ARG A 284 22.17 -29.57 -19.78
N ARG A 285 22.06 -29.46 -21.10
CA ARG A 285 21.85 -28.18 -21.78
C ARG A 285 20.49 -27.61 -21.45
N PHE A 286 19.41 -28.37 -21.46
CA PHE A 286 18.07 -27.95 -21.10
C PHE A 286 17.99 -27.49 -19.62
N GLU A 287 18.69 -28.16 -18.72
CA GLU A 287 18.78 -27.71 -17.31
C GLU A 287 19.40 -26.32 -17.20
N ARG A 288 20.49 -26.04 -17.94
CA ARG A 288 21.10 -24.72 -17.97
C ARG A 288 20.21 -23.67 -18.62
N GLU A 289 19.59 -23.99 -19.76
CA GLU A 289 18.64 -23.12 -20.45
C GLU A 289 17.44 -22.80 -19.56
N ARG A 290 16.92 -23.78 -18.79
CA ARG A 290 15.84 -23.57 -17.84
C ARG A 290 16.21 -22.57 -16.74
N ALA A 291 17.43 -22.62 -16.23
CA ALA A 291 17.94 -21.69 -15.24
C ALA A 291 18.16 -20.27 -15.81
N ALA A 292 18.33 -20.15 -17.12
CA ALA A 292 18.56 -18.88 -17.82
C ALA A 292 17.28 -18.24 -18.38
N LEU A 293 16.11 -18.93 -18.31
CA LEU A 293 14.84 -18.36 -18.79
C LEU A 293 14.52 -17.05 -18.06
N THR A 294 13.98 -16.10 -18.82
CA THR A 294 13.52 -14.84 -18.26
C THR A 294 12.50 -15.10 -17.15
N ALA A 295 12.77 -14.56 -15.96
CA ALA A 295 11.84 -14.62 -14.84
C ALA A 295 10.56 -13.86 -15.21
N LEU A 296 9.40 -14.41 -14.83
CA LEU A 296 8.16 -13.63 -14.86
C LEU A 296 8.34 -12.40 -13.98
N PRO A 297 7.83 -11.23 -14.40
CA PRO A 297 7.94 -10.05 -13.58
C PRO A 297 7.27 -10.29 -12.22
N GLU A 298 7.99 -9.97 -11.16
CA GLU A 298 7.40 -9.86 -9.84
C GLU A 298 6.94 -8.42 -9.70
N THR A 299 5.62 -8.20 -9.75
CA THR A 299 5.04 -6.86 -9.63
C THR A 299 4.26 -6.75 -8.33
N GLU A 300 4.37 -5.63 -7.62
CA GLU A 300 3.54 -5.32 -6.45
C GLU A 300 2.06 -5.29 -6.83
N ASP A 301 1.78 -5.03 -8.11
CA ASP A 301 0.46 -4.78 -8.67
C ASP A 301 -0.32 -6.05 -9.03
N ALA A 302 0.26 -7.25 -8.90
CA ALA A 302 -0.42 -8.48 -9.27
C ALA A 302 -1.38 -8.97 -8.17
N ILE A 303 -2.50 -8.30 -7.99
CA ILE A 303 -3.61 -8.79 -7.19
C ILE A 303 -4.55 -9.55 -8.13
N PHE A 304 -4.36 -10.86 -8.27
CA PHE A 304 -5.28 -11.74 -9.02
C PHE A 304 -6.44 -12.19 -8.11
N LEU A 305 -7.11 -11.22 -7.49
CA LEU A 305 -8.33 -11.45 -6.74
C LEU A 305 -9.51 -11.05 -7.63
N SER A 306 -10.55 -11.86 -7.66
CA SER A 306 -11.83 -11.53 -8.28
C SER A 306 -12.94 -11.98 -7.36
N PHE A 307 -14.00 -11.18 -7.27
CA PHE A 307 -15.22 -11.65 -6.65
C PHE A 307 -15.89 -12.69 -7.55
N PRO A 308 -16.55 -13.72 -6.99
CA PRO A 308 -17.26 -14.72 -7.79
C PRO A 308 -18.27 -14.03 -8.72
N SER A 309 -18.32 -14.45 -9.99
CA SER A 309 -19.24 -13.89 -10.99
C SER A 309 -20.73 -14.10 -10.65
N GLU A 310 -21.03 -15.05 -9.78
CA GLU A 310 -22.36 -15.36 -9.29
C GLU A 310 -22.87 -14.35 -8.25
N VAL A 311 -21.96 -13.57 -7.67
CA VAL A 311 -22.32 -12.51 -6.72
C VAL A 311 -22.89 -11.33 -7.50
N SER A 312 -24.19 -11.12 -7.37
CA SER A 312 -24.85 -9.94 -7.95
C SER A 312 -26.10 -9.60 -7.15
N ILE A 313 -26.36 -8.31 -7.01
CA ILE A 313 -27.61 -7.79 -6.43
C ILE A 313 -28.47 -7.19 -7.54
N PRO A 314 -29.76 -7.57 -7.65
CA PRO A 314 -30.67 -6.95 -8.60
C PRO A 314 -30.79 -5.43 -8.40
N ALA A 315 -30.85 -4.65 -9.48
CA ALA A 315 -30.86 -3.19 -9.44
C ALA A 315 -32.01 -2.58 -8.58
N GLY A 316 -33.11 -3.28 -8.41
CA GLY A 316 -34.25 -2.82 -7.60
C GLY A 316 -34.22 -3.32 -6.14
N LYS A 317 -33.24 -4.16 -5.75
CA LYS A 317 -33.21 -4.71 -4.39
C LYS A 317 -32.80 -3.62 -3.40
N ARG A 318 -33.63 -3.42 -2.37
CA ARG A 318 -33.34 -2.50 -1.27
C ARG A 318 -32.28 -3.12 -0.35
N VAL A 319 -31.07 -2.52 -0.35
CA VAL A 319 -29.94 -2.95 0.49
C VAL A 319 -30.01 -2.27 1.85
N LEU A 320 -30.19 -0.95 1.88
CA LEU A 320 -30.27 -0.17 3.11
C LEU A 320 -31.40 0.86 3.01
N GLU A 321 -32.12 1.07 4.09
CA GLU A 321 -33.04 2.20 4.30
C GLU A 321 -32.86 2.66 5.74
N LEU A 322 -31.94 3.59 5.93
CA LEU A 322 -31.58 4.14 7.23
C LEU A 322 -32.26 5.48 7.42
N ASN A 323 -32.96 5.62 8.55
CA ASN A 323 -33.47 6.89 9.05
C ASN A 323 -33.05 7.00 10.51
N LEU A 324 -32.06 7.86 10.76
CA LEU A 324 -31.45 8.01 12.08
C LEU A 324 -31.59 9.46 12.55
N PRO A 325 -32.50 9.75 13.49
CA PRO A 325 -32.72 11.12 13.97
C PRO A 325 -31.48 11.74 14.64
N LEU A 326 -30.64 10.91 15.25
CA LEU A 326 -29.44 11.37 15.97
C LEU A 326 -28.34 10.31 15.90
N LEU A 327 -27.17 10.73 15.49
CA LEU A 327 -25.92 9.95 15.57
C LEU A 327 -25.09 10.44 16.74
N GLU A 328 -24.74 9.55 17.66
CA GLU A 328 -23.96 9.87 18.85
C GLU A 328 -22.75 8.96 19.00
N ALA A 329 -21.68 9.47 19.60
CA ALA A 329 -20.56 8.69 20.08
C ALA A 329 -20.16 9.16 21.48
N GLY A 330 -20.13 8.22 22.45
CA GLY A 330 -19.78 8.52 23.84
C GLY A 330 -20.67 9.60 24.49
N GLY A 331 -21.99 9.65 24.14
CA GLY A 331 -22.93 10.65 24.63
C GLY A 331 -22.79 12.06 23.98
N ARG A 332 -21.91 12.20 22.99
CA ARG A 332 -21.77 13.45 22.22
C ARG A 332 -22.55 13.33 20.90
N PRO A 333 -23.47 14.26 20.59
CA PRO A 333 -24.14 14.29 19.30
C PRO A 333 -23.14 14.67 18.20
N LEU A 334 -23.15 13.91 17.10
CA LEU A 334 -22.27 14.10 15.96
C LEU A 334 -23.03 14.67 14.73
N ALA A 335 -24.19 14.08 14.41
CA ALA A 335 -25.03 14.52 13.31
C ALA A 335 -26.51 14.21 13.61
N ARG A 336 -27.42 14.92 12.95
CA ARG A 336 -28.88 14.76 13.10
C ARG A 336 -29.50 14.47 11.72
N ASP A 337 -30.72 13.91 11.77
CA ASP A 337 -31.58 13.73 10.60
C ASP A 337 -30.87 13.04 9.43
N ILE A 338 -30.20 11.91 9.72
CA ILE A 338 -29.48 11.13 8.72
C ILE A 338 -30.46 10.24 7.97
N GLU A 339 -30.63 10.50 6.69
CA GLU A 339 -31.38 9.65 5.79
C GLU A 339 -30.44 9.08 4.70
N LEU A 340 -30.38 7.74 4.58
CA LEU A 340 -29.62 7.08 3.55
C LEU A 340 -30.37 5.88 3.01
N ARG A 341 -30.57 5.89 1.69
CA ARG A 341 -31.15 4.77 0.97
C ARG A 341 -30.15 4.24 -0.04
N VAL A 342 -29.91 2.93 -0.01
CA VAL A 342 -29.01 2.24 -0.94
C VAL A 342 -29.78 1.10 -1.61
N THR A 343 -29.73 1.09 -2.94
CA THR A 343 -30.31 0.02 -3.77
C THR A 343 -29.19 -0.69 -4.52
N GLY A 344 -29.27 -1.99 -4.65
CA GLY A 344 -28.18 -2.71 -5.33
C GLY A 344 -28.18 -2.49 -6.83
N PRO A 345 -27.02 -2.44 -7.51
CA PRO A 345 -25.64 -2.51 -7.05
C PRO A 345 -24.94 -1.14 -6.89
N GLU A 346 -25.57 -0.22 -6.15
CA GLU A 346 -25.00 1.10 -5.91
C GLU A 346 -23.70 1.01 -5.12
N ARG A 347 -22.77 1.92 -5.43
CA ARG A 347 -21.50 2.09 -4.69
C ARG A 347 -21.47 3.49 -4.10
N VAL A 348 -21.81 3.55 -2.81
CA VAL A 348 -21.95 4.79 -2.04
C VAL A 348 -20.68 5.06 -1.27
N CYS A 349 -20.16 6.31 -1.33
CA CYS A 349 -19.10 6.79 -0.47
C CYS A 349 -19.61 7.90 0.44
N ILE A 350 -19.28 7.83 1.72
CA ILE A 350 -19.54 8.86 2.71
C ILE A 350 -18.23 9.61 2.97
N VAL A 351 -18.22 10.90 2.69
CA VAL A 351 -17.10 11.83 2.92
C VAL A 351 -17.46 12.83 4.01
N GLY A 352 -16.55 13.71 4.37
CA GLY A 352 -16.75 14.82 5.33
C GLY A 352 -15.55 15.02 6.24
N ALA A 353 -15.56 16.09 7.00
CA ALA A 353 -14.47 16.48 7.90
C ALA A 353 -14.15 15.40 8.95
N ASN A 354 -12.94 15.42 9.49
CA ASN A 354 -12.55 14.49 10.53
C ASN A 354 -13.33 14.72 11.83
N GLY A 355 -13.76 13.65 12.47
CA GLY A 355 -14.55 13.71 13.70
C GLY A 355 -16.06 13.92 13.51
N THR A 356 -16.58 14.01 12.28
CA THR A 356 -18.02 14.12 11.99
C THR A 356 -18.82 12.85 12.27
N GLY A 357 -18.13 11.72 12.53
CA GLY A 357 -18.80 10.45 12.86
C GLY A 357 -18.97 9.49 11.69
N LYS A 358 -18.21 9.62 10.61
CA LYS A 358 -18.25 8.73 9.43
C LYS A 358 -18.11 7.24 9.81
N THR A 359 -17.06 6.88 10.54
CA THR A 359 -16.84 5.51 11.05
C THR A 359 -17.96 5.05 11.98
N THR A 360 -18.50 5.95 12.83
CA THR A 360 -19.64 5.64 13.73
C THR A 360 -20.89 5.32 12.92
N LEU A 361 -21.18 6.11 11.88
CA LEU A 361 -22.29 5.87 10.97
C LEU A 361 -22.10 4.54 10.22
N LEU A 362 -20.88 4.27 9.72
CA LEU A 362 -20.59 3.03 9.01
C LEU A 362 -20.74 1.80 9.91
N ARG A 363 -20.30 1.88 11.17
CA ARG A 363 -20.55 0.82 12.18
C ARG A 363 -22.04 0.63 12.47
N ARG A 364 -22.83 1.70 12.52
CA ARG A 364 -24.28 1.61 12.66
C ARG A 364 -24.89 0.89 11.46
N ILE A 365 -24.51 1.22 10.24
CA ILE A 365 -24.93 0.54 9.01
C ILE A 365 -24.51 -0.94 9.05
N ALA A 366 -23.29 -1.25 9.46
CA ALA A 366 -22.81 -2.62 9.59
C ALA A 366 -23.66 -3.42 10.61
N SER A 367 -24.01 -2.82 11.74
CA SER A 367 -24.87 -3.48 12.74
C SER A 367 -26.28 -3.83 12.24
N GLU A 368 -26.80 -3.11 11.24
CA GLU A 368 -28.09 -3.40 10.63
C GLU A 368 -27.99 -4.43 9.48
N LEU A 369 -26.89 -4.40 8.70
CA LEU A 369 -26.77 -5.25 7.52
C LEU A 369 -26.19 -6.64 7.81
N LEU A 370 -25.24 -6.76 8.75
CA LEU A 370 -24.56 -8.03 9.05
C LEU A 370 -25.52 -9.15 9.56
N PRO A 371 -26.57 -8.87 10.36
CA PRO A 371 -27.51 -9.91 10.81
C PRO A 371 -28.51 -10.34 9.75
N ARG A 372 -28.62 -9.65 8.62
CA ARG A 372 -29.61 -9.95 7.58
C ARG A 372 -29.30 -11.26 6.87
N ARG A 373 -30.33 -12.07 6.63
CA ARG A 373 -30.22 -13.37 5.96
C ARG A 373 -30.50 -13.34 4.46
N ASP A 374 -31.12 -12.26 3.99
CA ASP A 374 -31.46 -12.07 2.57
C ASP A 374 -30.31 -11.46 1.73
N ILE A 375 -29.24 -11.06 2.41
CA ILE A 375 -27.98 -10.56 1.85
C ILE A 375 -26.80 -11.15 2.63
N ARG A 376 -25.63 -11.21 2.00
CA ARG A 376 -24.36 -11.57 2.64
C ARG A 376 -23.50 -10.33 2.74
N ALA A 377 -23.67 -9.60 3.85
CA ALA A 377 -22.90 -8.39 4.12
C ALA A 377 -21.56 -8.72 4.75
N ALA A 378 -20.50 -8.02 4.33
CA ALA A 378 -19.18 -8.10 4.96
C ALA A 378 -18.67 -6.70 5.30
N TYR A 379 -18.03 -6.57 6.47
CA TYR A 379 -17.52 -5.29 6.99
C TYR A 379 -16.00 -5.30 7.09
N MET A 380 -15.36 -4.27 6.55
CA MET A 380 -13.93 -3.99 6.70
C MET A 380 -13.78 -2.76 7.60
N PRO A 381 -13.35 -2.92 8.85
CA PRO A 381 -13.12 -1.79 9.76
C PRO A 381 -11.82 -1.07 9.44
N GLN A 382 -11.69 0.17 9.89
CA GLN A 382 -10.46 0.96 9.77
C GLN A 382 -9.31 0.31 10.58
N ASP A 383 -9.59 -0.20 11.79
CA ASP A 383 -8.66 -1.06 12.52
C ASP A 383 -8.96 -2.53 12.18
N PHE A 384 -8.08 -3.12 11.38
CA PHE A 384 -8.22 -4.51 10.94
C PHE A 384 -8.22 -5.52 12.09
N GLY A 385 -7.63 -5.17 13.25
CA GLY A 385 -7.63 -6.00 14.44
C GLY A 385 -9.03 -6.26 15.03
N GLU A 386 -10.02 -5.42 14.71
CA GLU A 386 -11.41 -5.63 15.13
C GLU A 386 -12.05 -6.88 14.48
N ARG A 387 -11.57 -7.29 13.31
CA ARG A 387 -12.12 -8.43 12.55
C ARG A 387 -11.13 -9.59 12.37
N LEU A 388 -9.84 -9.30 12.29
CA LEU A 388 -8.82 -10.33 12.15
C LEU A 388 -8.38 -10.82 13.54
N ASP A 389 -8.53 -12.12 13.82
CA ASP A 389 -7.81 -12.71 14.96
C ASP A 389 -6.31 -12.71 14.62
N THR A 390 -5.61 -11.70 15.09
CA THR A 390 -4.20 -11.45 14.77
C THR A 390 -3.25 -12.55 15.25
N ARG A 391 -3.72 -13.48 16.10
CA ARG A 391 -2.95 -14.63 16.60
C ARG A 391 -2.97 -15.80 15.61
N ARG A 392 -3.96 -15.87 14.73
CA ARG A 392 -4.08 -16.91 13.71
C ARG A 392 -3.30 -16.53 12.47
N SER A 393 -2.89 -17.56 11.72
CA SER A 393 -2.27 -17.34 10.40
C SER A 393 -3.35 -17.06 9.32
N PRO A 394 -2.96 -16.42 8.18
CA PRO A 394 -3.86 -16.21 7.05
C PRO A 394 -4.57 -17.49 6.57
N VAL A 395 -3.84 -18.60 6.51
CA VAL A 395 -4.42 -19.89 6.08
C VAL A 395 -5.45 -20.39 7.09
N GLU A 396 -5.14 -20.35 8.39
CA GLU A 396 -6.08 -20.75 9.44
C GLU A 396 -7.33 -19.86 9.50
N LEU A 397 -7.17 -18.57 9.22
CA LEU A 397 -8.29 -17.62 9.20
C LEU A 397 -9.27 -17.90 8.07
N LEU A 398 -8.76 -18.17 6.88
CA LEU A 398 -9.57 -18.37 5.68
C LEU A 398 -10.09 -19.81 5.56
N ASN A 399 -9.41 -20.81 6.12
CA ASN A 399 -9.82 -22.23 6.05
C ASN A 399 -10.85 -22.59 7.12
N VAL A 400 -12.09 -22.20 6.88
CA VAL A 400 -13.20 -22.43 7.83
C VAL A 400 -13.61 -23.89 7.89
N SER A 401 -13.59 -24.62 6.76
CA SER A 401 -14.01 -26.03 6.71
C SER A 401 -12.93 -26.99 7.19
N GLY A 402 -11.66 -26.57 7.28
CA GLY A 402 -10.53 -27.42 7.62
C GLY A 402 -10.16 -28.43 6.53
N SER A 403 -10.77 -28.33 5.34
CA SER A 403 -10.52 -29.31 4.26
C SER A 403 -9.19 -28.99 3.53
N ARG A 404 -8.46 -30.04 3.15
CA ARG A 404 -7.20 -29.93 2.39
C ARG A 404 -7.40 -29.30 1.01
N ALA A 405 -8.56 -29.51 0.39
CA ALA A 405 -8.89 -28.93 -0.90
C ALA A 405 -9.08 -27.41 -0.78
N GLU A 406 -9.78 -26.95 0.25
CA GLU A 406 -9.96 -25.52 0.56
C GLU A 406 -8.62 -24.87 0.90
N GLU A 407 -7.80 -25.51 1.72
CA GLU A 407 -6.45 -25.03 2.05
C GLU A 407 -5.61 -24.81 0.78
N THR A 408 -5.63 -25.75 -0.16
CA THR A 408 -4.89 -25.60 -1.42
C THR A 408 -5.37 -24.39 -2.22
N ARG A 409 -6.70 -24.19 -2.28
CA ARG A 409 -7.30 -23.02 -2.94
C ARG A 409 -6.90 -21.70 -2.26
N ILE A 410 -6.95 -21.66 -0.93
CA ILE A 410 -6.58 -20.49 -0.11
C ILE A 410 -5.09 -20.16 -0.34
N ARG A 411 -4.20 -21.14 -0.27
CA ARG A 411 -2.77 -20.95 -0.55
C ARG A 411 -2.53 -20.40 -1.96
N SER A 412 -3.32 -20.84 -2.94
CA SER A 412 -3.25 -20.28 -4.29
C SER A 412 -3.68 -18.83 -4.35
N VAL A 413 -4.79 -18.46 -3.68
CA VAL A 413 -5.28 -17.08 -3.57
C VAL A 413 -4.26 -16.20 -2.85
N LEU A 414 -3.75 -16.63 -1.69
CA LEU A 414 -2.72 -15.89 -0.94
C LEU A 414 -1.43 -15.74 -1.75
N GLY A 415 -1.04 -16.79 -2.51
CA GLY A 415 0.10 -16.72 -3.43
C GLY A 415 -0.10 -15.67 -4.54
N SER A 416 -1.32 -15.54 -5.05
CA SER A 416 -1.67 -14.50 -6.05
C SER A 416 -1.64 -13.09 -5.45
N LEU A 417 -1.88 -12.96 -4.15
CA LEU A 417 -1.75 -11.72 -3.37
C LEU A 417 -0.32 -11.48 -2.86
N ARG A 418 0.63 -12.32 -3.27
CA ARG A 418 2.06 -12.26 -2.95
C ARG A 418 2.45 -12.51 -1.50
N TYR A 419 1.67 -13.28 -0.80
CA TYR A 419 2.12 -13.82 0.47
C TYR A 419 3.22 -14.86 0.24
N THR A 420 4.29 -14.75 0.98
CA THR A 420 5.32 -15.80 1.06
C THR A 420 4.77 -16.99 1.86
N SER A 421 5.37 -18.17 1.71
CA SER A 421 4.97 -19.36 2.49
C SER A 421 5.06 -19.09 3.99
N ARG A 422 6.04 -18.29 4.44
CA ARG A 422 6.19 -17.88 5.83
C ARG A 422 5.02 -17.00 6.28
N GLU A 423 4.70 -15.96 5.53
CA GLU A 423 3.60 -15.05 5.84
C GLU A 423 2.23 -15.74 5.83
N MET A 424 2.06 -16.83 5.07
CA MET A 424 0.83 -17.63 5.08
C MET A 424 0.62 -18.42 6.36
N GLU A 425 1.71 -18.78 7.06
CA GLU A 425 1.72 -19.68 8.22
C GLU A 425 1.99 -18.96 9.55
N HIS A 426 2.49 -17.72 9.49
CA HIS A 426 2.74 -16.91 10.68
C HIS A 426 1.51 -16.11 11.11
N PRO A 427 1.44 -15.68 12.38
CA PRO A 427 0.34 -14.89 12.89
C PRO A 427 0.10 -13.61 12.09
N CYS A 428 -1.16 -13.24 11.88
CA CYS A 428 -1.53 -12.01 11.16
C CYS A 428 -1.04 -10.73 11.85
N SER A 429 -0.62 -10.79 13.12
CA SER A 429 0.06 -9.69 13.81
C SER A 429 1.40 -9.29 13.16
N GLU A 430 2.08 -10.24 12.48
CA GLU A 430 3.34 -9.99 11.78
C GLU A 430 3.15 -9.40 10.37
N LEU A 431 1.90 -9.37 9.88
CA LEU A 431 1.57 -8.82 8.56
C LEU A 431 1.58 -7.29 8.57
N SER A 432 1.99 -6.70 7.45
CA SER A 432 1.85 -5.26 7.21
C SER A 432 0.38 -4.82 7.12
N GLY A 433 0.11 -3.52 7.28
CA GLY A 433 -1.23 -2.96 7.14
C GLY A 433 -1.83 -3.25 5.76
N GLY A 434 -1.05 -3.07 4.70
CA GLY A 434 -1.47 -3.38 3.33
C GLY A 434 -1.72 -4.87 3.10
N GLN A 435 -0.93 -5.75 3.71
CA GLN A 435 -1.20 -7.19 3.66
C GLN A 435 -2.51 -7.52 4.39
N ARG A 436 -2.75 -7.00 5.58
CA ARG A 436 -4.01 -7.21 6.32
C ARG A 436 -5.22 -6.71 5.53
N ALA A 437 -5.12 -5.58 4.84
CA ALA A 437 -6.17 -5.09 3.93
C ALA A 437 -6.47 -6.08 2.78
N LYS A 438 -5.42 -6.56 2.10
CA LYS A 438 -5.53 -7.58 1.03
C LYS A 438 -6.15 -8.88 1.56
N LEU A 439 -5.81 -9.31 2.78
CA LEU A 439 -6.37 -10.51 3.42
C LEU A 439 -7.87 -10.36 3.69
N LEU A 440 -8.31 -9.20 4.19
CA LEU A 440 -9.73 -8.94 4.42
C LEU A 440 -10.53 -8.92 3.12
N LEU A 441 -10.01 -8.28 2.07
CA LEU A 441 -10.66 -8.31 0.75
C LEU A 441 -10.77 -9.75 0.21
N ALA A 442 -9.73 -10.56 0.41
CA ALA A 442 -9.75 -11.98 0.03
C ALA A 442 -10.80 -12.77 0.83
N SER A 443 -10.93 -12.56 2.15
CA SER A 443 -11.96 -13.22 2.95
C SER A 443 -13.36 -12.89 2.45
N MET A 444 -13.64 -11.61 2.16
CA MET A 444 -14.93 -11.17 1.63
C MET A 444 -15.26 -11.82 0.28
N ALA A 445 -14.26 -11.97 -0.58
CA ALA A 445 -14.43 -12.63 -1.87
C ALA A 445 -14.67 -14.14 -1.72
N ILE A 446 -13.96 -14.81 -0.79
CA ILE A 446 -14.13 -16.25 -0.51
C ILE A 446 -15.49 -16.51 0.16
N GLU A 447 -15.92 -15.66 1.08
CA GLU A 447 -17.23 -15.73 1.75
C GLU A 447 -18.40 -15.47 0.77
N GLY A 448 -18.09 -14.93 -0.43
CA GLY A 448 -19.10 -14.61 -1.45
C GLY A 448 -20.03 -13.49 -0.99
N ALA A 449 -19.49 -12.47 -0.32
CA ALA A 449 -20.24 -11.31 0.10
C ALA A 449 -20.88 -10.60 -1.11
N ASP A 450 -22.11 -10.16 -0.97
CA ASP A 450 -22.85 -9.40 -1.99
C ASP A 450 -23.09 -7.93 -1.58
N VAL A 451 -22.79 -7.58 -0.32
CA VAL A 451 -22.73 -6.20 0.18
C VAL A 451 -21.41 -5.99 0.92
N LEU A 452 -20.64 -5.00 0.50
CA LEU A 452 -19.37 -4.61 1.12
C LEU A 452 -19.56 -3.30 1.90
N ILE A 453 -19.15 -3.31 3.15
CA ILE A 453 -19.12 -2.13 4.02
C ILE A 453 -17.65 -1.87 4.34
N LEU A 454 -17.10 -0.75 3.84
CA LEU A 454 -15.65 -0.55 3.79
C LEU A 454 -15.26 0.78 4.47
N ASP A 455 -14.42 0.70 5.50
CA ASP A 455 -13.85 1.87 6.17
C ASP A 455 -12.39 2.06 5.71
N GLU A 456 -12.13 3.07 4.87
CA GLU A 456 -10.85 3.40 4.25
C GLU A 456 -10.18 2.21 3.51
N PRO A 457 -10.84 1.64 2.48
CA PRO A 457 -10.40 0.38 1.85
C PRO A 457 -9.06 0.45 1.12
N THR A 458 -8.60 1.63 0.77
CA THR A 458 -7.32 1.86 0.07
C THR A 458 -6.20 2.31 1.01
N ARG A 459 -6.50 2.51 2.29
CA ARG A 459 -5.51 2.91 3.31
C ARG A 459 -4.40 1.87 3.44
N ASN A 460 -3.17 2.32 3.64
CA ASN A 460 -1.97 1.48 3.79
C ASN A 460 -1.59 0.64 2.56
N LEU A 461 -2.26 0.83 1.44
CA LEU A 461 -1.85 0.20 0.18
C LEU A 461 -0.75 1.04 -0.49
N SER A 462 0.23 0.37 -1.11
CA SER A 462 1.20 1.11 -1.93
C SER A 462 0.48 1.84 -3.06
N PRO A 463 0.99 3.00 -3.50
CA PRO A 463 0.36 3.75 -4.60
C PRO A 463 0.23 2.94 -5.89
N LEU A 464 1.08 1.94 -6.08
CA LEU A 464 1.03 1.03 -7.22
C LEU A 464 -0.02 -0.08 -7.07
N SER A 465 -0.39 -0.45 -5.84
CA SER A 465 -1.47 -1.43 -5.57
C SER A 465 -2.87 -0.81 -5.62
N GLY A 466 -2.98 0.51 -5.43
CA GLY A 466 -4.25 1.25 -5.45
C GLY A 466 -5.09 1.00 -6.70
N PRO A 467 -4.55 1.16 -7.93
CA PRO A 467 -5.30 0.93 -9.17
C PRO A 467 -5.93 -0.46 -9.26
N VAL A 468 -5.23 -1.49 -8.79
CA VAL A 468 -5.71 -2.88 -8.87
C VAL A 468 -6.86 -3.14 -7.89
N VAL A 469 -6.77 -2.59 -6.67
CA VAL A 469 -7.86 -2.68 -5.68
C VAL A 469 -9.08 -1.88 -6.15
N ARG A 470 -8.89 -0.71 -6.73
CA ARG A 470 -10.01 0.08 -7.31
C ARG A 470 -10.68 -0.67 -8.46
N GLU A 471 -9.93 -1.31 -9.35
CA GLU A 471 -10.50 -2.14 -10.43
C GLU A 471 -11.26 -3.35 -9.87
N LEU A 472 -10.72 -4.03 -8.84
CA LEU A 472 -11.42 -5.10 -8.15
C LEU A 472 -12.76 -4.63 -7.60
N LEU A 473 -12.80 -3.50 -6.89
CA LEU A 473 -14.03 -2.95 -6.30
C LEU A 473 -14.97 -2.36 -7.37
N ARG A 474 -14.44 -1.79 -8.46
CA ARG A 474 -15.22 -1.32 -9.59
C ARG A 474 -15.92 -2.45 -10.33
N SER A 475 -15.26 -3.60 -10.47
CA SER A 475 -15.83 -4.80 -11.11
C SER A 475 -16.83 -5.56 -10.24
N PHE A 476 -16.92 -5.23 -8.95
CA PHE A 476 -17.84 -5.86 -8.02
C PHE A 476 -19.31 -5.58 -8.41
N ARG A 477 -20.11 -6.65 -8.50
CA ARG A 477 -21.51 -6.57 -8.94
C ARG A 477 -22.53 -6.47 -7.80
N GLY A 478 -22.06 -6.41 -6.57
CA GLY A 478 -22.87 -6.16 -5.39
C GLY A 478 -22.91 -4.68 -5.02
N ALA A 479 -23.46 -4.37 -3.84
CA ALA A 479 -23.49 -3.02 -3.30
C ALA A 479 -22.24 -2.72 -2.47
N ILE A 480 -21.78 -1.48 -2.51
CA ILE A 480 -20.70 -0.98 -1.65
C ILE A 480 -21.19 0.23 -0.87
N ILE A 481 -20.95 0.23 0.43
CA ILE A 481 -21.13 1.39 1.30
C ILE A 481 -19.78 1.65 1.97
N SER A 482 -19.18 2.80 1.70
CA SER A 482 -17.81 3.07 2.13
C SER A 482 -17.63 4.45 2.74
N VAL A 483 -16.58 4.57 3.55
CA VAL A 483 -15.97 5.84 3.95
C VAL A 483 -14.59 5.88 3.32
N SER A 484 -14.23 6.98 2.65
CA SER A 484 -12.90 7.15 2.12
C SER A 484 -12.55 8.63 1.89
N HIS A 485 -11.28 8.95 2.04
CA HIS A 485 -10.66 10.22 1.64
C HIS A 485 -9.82 10.10 0.36
N ASP A 486 -9.72 8.89 -0.20
CA ASP A 486 -9.03 8.65 -1.46
C ASP A 486 -9.84 9.19 -2.65
N ARG A 487 -9.38 10.30 -3.19
CA ARG A 487 -10.04 11.00 -4.32
C ARG A 487 -10.16 10.12 -5.57
N ARG A 488 -9.20 9.24 -5.83
CA ARG A 488 -9.26 8.30 -6.96
C ARG A 488 -10.26 7.18 -6.71
N TYR A 489 -10.29 6.63 -5.50
CA TYR A 489 -11.30 5.65 -5.13
C TYR A 489 -12.72 6.23 -5.29
N ILE A 490 -12.94 7.45 -4.78
CA ILE A 490 -14.23 8.14 -4.91
C ILE A 490 -14.61 8.31 -6.39
N ALA A 491 -13.69 8.78 -7.23
CA ALA A 491 -13.95 9.07 -8.64
C ALA A 491 -14.11 7.81 -9.53
N GLU A 492 -13.34 6.76 -9.26
CA GLU A 492 -13.25 5.58 -10.14
C GLU A 492 -14.22 4.46 -9.73
N VAL A 493 -14.55 4.34 -8.43
CA VAL A 493 -15.34 3.23 -7.88
C VAL A 493 -16.76 3.65 -7.54
N CYS A 494 -16.96 4.82 -6.94
CA CYS A 494 -18.24 5.19 -6.36
C CYS A 494 -19.23 5.72 -7.41
N THR A 495 -20.52 5.41 -7.22
CA THR A 495 -21.63 5.88 -8.09
C THR A 495 -22.42 7.01 -7.44
N ALA A 496 -22.31 7.16 -6.12
CA ALA A 496 -22.93 8.24 -5.36
C ALA A 496 -22.02 8.63 -4.20
N VAL A 497 -21.93 9.93 -3.94
CA VAL A 497 -21.11 10.49 -2.85
C VAL A 497 -22.02 11.31 -1.96
N TYR A 498 -21.87 11.11 -0.64
CA TYR A 498 -22.61 11.86 0.38
C TYR A 498 -21.63 12.48 1.35
N GLU A 499 -21.88 13.74 1.68
CA GLU A 499 -21.13 14.45 2.71
C GLU A 499 -21.86 14.39 4.04
N LEU A 500 -21.16 13.94 5.10
CA LEU A 500 -21.67 13.91 6.46
C LEU A 500 -21.29 15.19 7.19
N GLY A 501 -22.30 16.00 7.49
CA GLY A 501 -22.19 17.21 8.31
C GLY A 501 -23.05 17.14 9.56
N PRO A 502 -23.02 18.20 10.41
CA PRO A 502 -23.84 18.26 11.62
C PRO A 502 -25.36 18.15 11.35
N GLY A 503 -25.82 18.59 10.18
CA GLY A 503 -27.22 18.55 9.75
C GLY A 503 -27.61 17.30 8.97
N GLY A 504 -26.78 16.25 8.98
CA GLY A 504 -27.07 14.99 8.31
C GLY A 504 -26.23 14.71 7.06
N LEU A 505 -26.77 13.90 6.15
CA LEU A 505 -26.14 13.54 4.88
C LEU A 505 -26.67 14.39 3.74
N SER A 506 -25.79 15.00 2.97
CA SER A 506 -26.10 15.67 1.70
C SER A 506 -25.44 14.97 0.53
N ARG A 507 -26.16 14.75 -0.56
CA ARG A 507 -25.59 14.19 -1.77
C ARG A 507 -24.82 15.28 -2.52
N ILE A 508 -23.61 14.99 -2.96
CA ILE A 508 -22.73 15.89 -3.71
C ILE A 508 -22.38 15.34 -5.09
#